data_5c348e73f6bd7cdd5f0bd50ef33614ca
#
_entry.id   5c348e73f6bd7cdd5f0bd50ef33614ca
#
_cell.length_a   1.000
_cell.length_b   1.000
_cell.length_c   1.000
_cell.angle_alpha   90.00
_cell.angle_beta   90.00
_cell.angle_gamma   90.00
#
_symmetry.space_group_name_H-M   'P 1'
#
loop_
_entity.id
_entity.type
_entity.pdbx_description
1 polymer ?
#
loop_
_entity_poly.entity_id
_entity_poly.type
_entity_poly.pdbx_seq_one_letter_code
_entity_poly.pdbx_strand_id
1 'polypeptide(L)' 'MTDFSMLEEIMRRSGATVEAVTKAANISRETYYNRKKGIGEFTASEIVGITNCLRLTTVERDAIFLTKNVN' A
#
# COMPACT_ATOMS: atom_id res chain seq x y z
N MET A 1 -9.08 -3.16 5.42
CA MET A 1 -7.86 -3.98 5.46
C MET A 1 -7.13 -3.88 4.13
N THR A 2 -5.82 -3.80 4.19
CA THR A 2 -5.02 -3.67 2.98
C THR A 2 -4.66 -5.04 2.42
N ASP A 3 -4.81 -5.18 1.12
CA ASP A 3 -4.42 -6.42 0.43
C ASP A 3 -2.93 -6.32 0.08
N PHE A 4 -2.07 -6.77 0.99
CA PHE A 4 -0.64 -6.68 0.79
C PHE A 4 -0.12 -7.60 -0.30
N SER A 5 -0.82 -8.71 -0.57
CA SER A 5 -0.44 -9.56 -1.69
C SER A 5 -0.51 -8.79 -3.00
N MET A 6 -1.61 -8.08 -3.20
CA MET A 6 -1.78 -7.31 -4.43
C MET A 6 -0.83 -6.12 -4.47
N LEU A 7 -0.66 -5.43 -3.34
CA LEU A 7 0.24 -4.29 -3.27
C LEU A 7 1.66 -4.71 -3.64
N GLU A 8 2.15 -5.78 -3.05
CA GLU A 8 3.53 -6.20 -3.27
C GLU A 8 3.73 -6.81 -4.66
N GLU A 9 2.68 -7.39 -5.22
CA GLU A 9 2.74 -7.85 -6.60
C GLU A 9 2.93 -6.68 -7.56
N ILE A 10 2.19 -5.60 -7.34
CA ILE A 10 2.32 -4.41 -8.19
C ILE A 10 3.68 -3.75 -7.97
N MET A 11 4.15 -3.70 -6.72
CA MET A 11 5.49 -3.19 -6.44
C MET A 11 6.55 -3.98 -7.21
N ARG A 12 6.44 -5.30 -7.20
CA ARG A 12 7.39 -6.16 -7.87
C ARG A 12 7.37 -5.93 -9.38
N ARG A 13 6.19 -5.83 -9.97
CA ARG A 13 6.06 -5.62 -11.41
C ARG A 13 6.61 -4.26 -11.84
N SER A 14 6.44 -3.25 -11.01
CA SER A 14 6.88 -1.90 -11.36
C SER A 14 8.30 -1.61 -10.90
N GLY A 15 8.94 -2.56 -10.22
CA GLY A 15 10.30 -2.35 -9.74
C GLY A 15 10.40 -1.44 -8.54
N ALA A 16 9.29 -1.20 -7.85
CA ALA A 16 9.28 -0.32 -6.69
C ALA A 16 9.69 -1.09 -5.44
N THR A 17 10.56 -0.47 -4.65
CA THR A 17 11.03 -1.08 -3.41
C THR A 17 10.17 -0.63 -2.23
N VAL A 18 10.29 -1.35 -1.11
CA VAL A 18 9.65 -0.93 0.13
C VAL A 18 10.12 0.47 0.51
N GLU A 19 11.40 0.75 0.28
CA GLU A 19 11.93 2.08 0.60
C GLU A 19 11.22 3.17 -0.23
N ALA A 20 11.03 2.93 -1.52
CA ALA A 20 10.35 3.90 -2.37
C ALA A 20 8.91 4.13 -1.91
N VAL A 21 8.22 3.04 -1.57
CA VAL A 21 6.82 3.13 -1.14
C VAL A 21 6.70 3.83 0.20
N THR A 22 7.57 3.49 1.16
CA THR A 22 7.52 4.13 2.47
C THR A 22 7.86 5.61 2.38
N LYS A 23 8.81 5.97 1.53
CA LYS A 23 9.14 7.36 1.32
C LYS A 23 7.96 8.12 0.72
N ALA A 24 7.29 7.53 -0.25
CA ALA A 24 6.13 8.15 -0.88
C ALA A 24 4.97 8.31 0.12
N ALA A 25 4.81 7.38 1.02
CA ALA A 25 3.75 7.43 2.03
C ALA A 25 4.16 8.26 3.25
N ASN A 26 5.44 8.65 3.33
CA ASN A 26 6.00 9.38 4.46
C ASN A 26 5.85 8.60 5.76
N ILE A 27 6.19 7.32 5.72
CA ILE A 27 6.16 6.45 6.89
C ILE A 27 7.50 5.74 7.00
N SER A 28 7.76 5.15 8.18
CA SER A 28 8.97 4.37 8.40
C SER A 28 8.80 2.96 7.87
N ARG A 29 9.92 2.25 7.69
CA ARG A 29 9.86 0.83 7.34
C ARG A 29 9.13 0.04 8.42
N GLU A 30 9.36 0.40 9.67
CA GLU A 30 8.68 -0.27 10.78
C GLU A 30 7.17 -0.14 10.66
N THR A 31 6.70 1.06 10.35
CA THR A 31 5.27 1.29 10.16
C THR A 31 4.72 0.44 9.02
N TYR A 32 5.47 0.36 7.91
CA TYR A 32 5.06 -0.46 6.78
C TYR A 32 4.85 -1.93 7.20
N TYR A 33 5.86 -2.47 7.89
CA TYR A 33 5.77 -3.89 8.28
C TYR A 33 4.74 -4.13 9.38
N ASN A 34 4.49 -3.14 10.24
CA ASN A 34 3.40 -3.24 11.20
C ASN A 34 2.05 -3.31 10.48
N ARG A 35 1.87 -2.46 9.46
CA ARG A 35 0.62 -2.51 8.67
C ARG A 35 0.48 -3.86 7.99
N LYS A 36 1.58 -4.45 7.52
CA LYS A 36 1.55 -5.75 6.87
C LYS A 36 1.14 -6.84 7.83
N LYS A 37 1.47 -6.69 9.11
CA LYS A 37 1.06 -7.64 10.15
C LYS A 37 -0.37 -7.41 10.62
N GLY A 38 -1.03 -6.38 10.12
CA GLY A 38 -2.38 -6.05 10.56
C GLY A 38 -2.44 -5.04 11.68
N ILE A 39 -1.34 -4.40 12.00
CA ILE A 39 -1.28 -3.40 13.07
C ILE A 39 -1.44 -2.03 12.43
N GLY A 40 -2.61 -1.43 12.60
CA GLY A 40 -2.93 -0.13 12.04
C GLY A 40 -3.34 -0.21 10.58
N GLU A 41 -3.86 0.89 10.07
CA GLU A 41 -4.33 1.01 8.69
C GLU A 41 -3.67 2.20 8.04
N PHE A 42 -3.52 2.14 6.72
CA PHE A 42 -2.99 3.29 5.99
C PHE A 42 -3.99 4.44 6.06
N THR A 43 -3.46 5.64 6.26
CA THR A 43 -4.29 6.85 6.24
C THR A 43 -4.54 7.28 4.80
N ALA A 44 -5.50 8.19 4.63
CA ALA A 44 -5.83 8.67 3.29
C ALA A 44 -4.62 9.29 2.60
N SER A 45 -3.84 10.10 3.32
CA SER A 45 -2.69 10.76 2.71
C SER A 45 -1.61 9.76 2.34
N GLU A 46 -1.43 8.71 3.14
CA GLU A 46 -0.48 7.65 2.83
C GLU A 46 -0.90 6.90 1.57
N ILE A 47 -2.20 6.61 1.46
CA ILE A 47 -2.73 5.94 0.27
C ILE A 47 -2.52 6.78 -0.97
N VAL A 48 -2.73 8.10 -0.88
CA VAL A 48 -2.48 9.00 -2.00
C VAL A 48 -1.01 8.94 -2.43
N GLY A 49 -0.10 8.96 -1.46
CA GLY A 49 1.33 8.89 -1.76
C GLY A 49 1.70 7.60 -2.47
N ILE A 50 1.20 6.47 -1.97
CA ILE A 50 1.48 5.17 -2.59
C ILE A 50 0.85 5.08 -3.98
N THR A 51 -0.38 5.58 -4.11
CA THR A 51 -1.08 5.58 -5.40
C THR A 51 -0.28 6.33 -6.45
N ASN A 52 0.23 7.50 -6.09
CA ASN A 52 1.02 8.29 -7.02
C ASN A 52 2.36 7.61 -7.35
N CYS A 53 2.99 7.04 -6.34
CA CYS A 53 4.28 6.38 -6.52
C CYS A 53 4.18 5.19 -7.50
N LEU A 54 3.15 4.39 -7.34
CA LEU A 54 2.96 3.19 -8.15
C LEU A 54 2.07 3.40 -9.36
N ARG A 55 1.54 4.61 -9.53
CA ARG A 55 0.62 4.96 -10.63
C ARG A 55 -0.55 4.00 -10.68
N LEU A 56 -1.17 3.78 -9.52
CA LEU A 56 -2.31 2.89 -9.42
C LEU A 56 -3.51 3.51 -10.10
N THR A 57 -4.27 2.67 -10.79
CA THR A 57 -5.59 3.09 -11.25
C THR A 57 -6.53 3.16 -10.04
N THR A 58 -7.68 3.80 -10.22
CA THR A 58 -8.68 3.86 -9.17
C THR A 58 -9.11 2.45 -8.76
N VAL A 59 -9.25 1.56 -9.74
CA VAL A 59 -9.64 0.18 -9.47
C VAL A 59 -8.58 -0.53 -8.63
N GLU A 60 -7.31 -0.35 -8.99
CA GLU A 60 -6.21 -0.97 -8.26
C GLU A 60 -6.12 -0.41 -6.84
N ARG A 61 -6.21 0.91 -6.71
CA ARG A 61 -6.16 1.54 -5.39
C ARG A 61 -7.27 0.99 -4.49
N ASP A 62 -8.48 0.93 -5.01
CA ASP A 62 -9.60 0.46 -4.21
C ASP A 62 -9.46 -1.01 -3.86
N ALA A 63 -8.96 -1.81 -4.80
CA ALA A 63 -8.77 -3.24 -4.55
C ALA A 63 -7.72 -3.48 -3.48
N ILE A 64 -6.69 -2.65 -3.43
CA ILE A 64 -5.62 -2.81 -2.44
C ILE A 64 -6.05 -2.29 -1.07
N PHE A 65 -6.58 -1.06 -1.02
CA PHE A 65 -6.73 -0.37 0.25
C PHE A 65 -8.14 -0.38 0.81
N LEU A 66 -9.15 -0.62 -0.02
CA LEU A 66 -10.53 -0.62 0.41
C LEU A 66 -11.13 -2.01 0.37
N THR A 67 -10.28 -3.03 0.43
CA THR A 67 -10.72 -4.42 0.45
C THR A 67 -11.53 -4.67 1.70
N LYS A 68 -12.69 -5.26 1.53
CA LYS A 68 -13.53 -5.67 2.63
C LYS A 68 -13.33 -7.16 2.89
N ASN A 69 -13.36 -7.50 4.16
CA ASN A 69 -13.42 -8.88 4.53
C ASN A 69 -14.82 -9.34 4.35
N VAL A 70 -15.08 -9.85 3.21
CA VAL A 70 -16.40 -10.35 2.93
C VAL A 70 -16.36 -11.82 3.18
N ASN A 71 -17.04 -12.18 3.81
CA ASN A 71 -17.09 -13.57 3.88
C ASN A 71 -18.11 -14.18 4.12
#